data_5056ae3110bd53fd1b101dfcf6dbeb6c
#
_entry.id   5056ae3110bd53fd1b101dfcf6dbeb6c
#
_cell.length_a   1.000
_cell.length_b   1.000
_cell.length_c   1.000
_cell.angle_alpha   90.00
_cell.angle_beta   90.00
_cell.angle_gamma   90.00
#
_symmetry.space_group_name_H-M   'P 1'
#
loop_
_entity.id
_entity.type
_entity.pdbx_description
1 polymer ?
#
loop_
_entity_poly.entity_id
_entity_poly.type
_entity_poly.pdbx_seq_one_letter_code
_entity_poly.pdbx_strand_id
1 'polypeptide(L)'
;MKKILLLLSMMIFMVACGGDSKGGEIAINLRTEPSSIDPQITTDIAGGTVDDLVMEGLLRKDKNGKSVAGLAEKWESTPDGLKWTFHLRDGLKWSNGDPITAKDFRAGWLRALDSETKSGNANLLYPIKNGEAFNLKKVSADEVGIKVIDDKTLEVTLEAPTPYFDDLVTFKAYMPLNEKFYGEVKDKYFMEADKTISSGPYLLKEWVRNSRFVFEKNPNYWDAKNVKTDKIVLKQIDSKVAGSNFKNGEVDVTAVSFDQSNEFKGKPELVQANDGGMWYLLFNTNVKPLNNAKVRKAISMAINTKELVEKTLDNSEKNVKSFVPSGIGIKGLEKDFAEEVPTSLPGYNPEEAKKLLAEGLKEEGMQQFPSIELVFGDGANTKVISEFIQASLKNNLGIDFKLSVVEGKERVQKTKQRNYQVTLHNWTGDFLDPITYLDLFDSKNANNRGDYKNAKYDELVKTAKSTADPKVRVPAMIEMEKIISEEVPIAVLFQRQKRYLVNPEVKDITFLSIGGEYFLRDMYMGK
;
A
#
# COMPACT_ATOMS: atom_id res chain seq x y z
N MET A 1 -25.84 -15.56 -82.40
CA MET A 1 -24.69 -15.68 -81.42
C MET A 1 -24.62 -14.36 -80.68
N LYS A 2 -25.23 -14.31 -79.48
CA LYS A 2 -25.29 -13.13 -78.64
C LYS A 2 -24.21 -13.25 -77.57
N LYS A 3 -23.22 -12.35 -77.59
CA LYS A 3 -22.22 -12.21 -76.51
C LYS A 3 -22.83 -11.40 -75.38
N ILE A 4 -22.99 -12.00 -74.25
CA ILE A 4 -23.38 -11.33 -73.01
C ILE A 4 -22.10 -10.84 -72.34
N LEU A 5 -21.98 -9.49 -72.23
CA LEU A 5 -20.92 -8.85 -71.45
C LEU A 5 -21.36 -8.78 -69.99
N LEU A 6 -20.67 -9.53 -69.15
CA LEU A 6 -20.84 -9.44 -67.69
C LEU A 6 -19.97 -8.29 -67.18
N LEU A 7 -20.58 -7.17 -66.79
CA LEU A 7 -19.93 -6.11 -66.05
C LEU A 7 -19.83 -6.50 -64.58
N LEU A 8 -18.62 -6.85 -64.14
CA LEU A 8 -18.31 -7.07 -62.74
C LEU A 8 -18.08 -5.71 -62.08
N SER A 9 -19.11 -5.19 -61.40
CA SER A 9 -19.03 -3.99 -60.58
C SER A 9 -18.19 -4.29 -59.35
N MET A 10 -16.94 -3.92 -59.36
CA MET A 10 -16.02 -3.96 -58.22
C MET A 10 -16.35 -2.82 -57.29
N MET A 11 -17.22 -3.03 -56.29
CA MET A 11 -17.44 -2.11 -55.19
C MET A 11 -16.16 -2.06 -54.33
N ILE A 12 -15.35 -1.04 -54.58
CA ILE A 12 -14.25 -0.65 -53.70
C ILE A 12 -14.89 -0.11 -52.43
N PHE A 13 -14.95 -0.94 -51.38
CA PHE A 13 -15.12 -0.44 -50.03
C PHE A 13 -13.84 0.34 -49.67
N MET A 14 -13.87 1.65 -49.87
CA MET A 14 -12.97 2.54 -49.15
C MET A 14 -13.32 2.40 -47.67
N VAL A 15 -12.60 1.53 -46.98
CA VAL A 15 -12.46 1.67 -45.54
C VAL A 15 -11.72 2.98 -45.34
N ALA A 16 -12.49 4.03 -45.08
CA ALA A 16 -11.96 5.24 -44.52
C ALA A 16 -11.39 4.81 -43.13
N CYS A 17 -10.07 4.60 -43.05
CA CYS A 17 -9.35 4.74 -41.82
C CYS A 17 -9.53 6.21 -41.39
N GLY A 18 -10.70 6.51 -40.82
CA GLY A 18 -10.84 7.62 -39.94
C GLY A 18 -9.89 7.32 -38.79
N GLY A 19 -8.79 8.04 -38.72
CA GLY A 19 -8.02 8.14 -37.53
C GLY A 19 -8.96 8.66 -36.45
N ASP A 20 -9.58 7.76 -35.71
CA ASP A 20 -10.16 8.10 -34.42
C ASP A 20 -9.03 8.75 -33.63
N SER A 21 -9.12 10.06 -33.49
CA SER A 21 -8.38 10.73 -32.43
C SER A 21 -8.63 9.90 -31.19
N LYS A 22 -7.59 9.31 -30.60
CA LYS A 22 -7.63 8.64 -29.29
C LYS A 22 -7.94 9.67 -28.18
N GLY A 23 -8.95 10.50 -28.42
CA GLY A 23 -9.46 11.44 -27.47
C GLY A 23 -10.14 10.66 -26.37
N GLY A 24 -9.49 10.51 -25.23
CA GLY A 24 -10.13 10.06 -24.03
C GLY A 24 -9.99 8.58 -23.64
N GLU A 25 -9.22 7.74 -24.35
CA GLU A 25 -8.90 6.38 -23.89
C GLU A 25 -7.47 6.31 -23.34
N ILE A 26 -7.30 5.69 -22.15
CA ILE A 26 -5.99 5.39 -21.56
C ILE A 26 -5.94 3.88 -21.24
N ALA A 27 -4.89 3.21 -21.72
CA ALA A 27 -4.65 1.80 -21.48
C ALA A 27 -3.57 1.60 -20.41
N ILE A 28 -3.91 0.87 -19.33
CA ILE A 28 -3.01 0.61 -18.19
C ILE A 28 -2.81 -0.89 -18.05
N ASN A 29 -1.58 -1.31 -17.79
CA ASN A 29 -1.28 -2.71 -17.50
C ASN A 29 -1.62 -3.05 -16.04
N LEU A 30 -2.65 -3.85 -15.84
CA LEU A 30 -3.05 -4.40 -14.53
C LEU A 30 -2.18 -5.59 -14.11
N ARG A 31 -1.43 -6.19 -15.02
CA ARG A 31 -0.51 -7.33 -14.85
C ARG A 31 -1.18 -8.67 -14.59
N THR A 32 -2.13 -8.75 -13.66
CA THR A 32 -2.75 -10.02 -13.23
C THR A 32 -4.26 -9.89 -13.13
N GLU A 33 -4.97 -11.00 -13.26
CA GLU A 33 -6.39 -11.09 -12.91
C GLU A 33 -6.52 -10.85 -11.40
N PRO A 34 -7.43 -9.95 -10.93
CA PRO A 34 -7.71 -9.79 -9.52
C PRO A 34 -8.37 -11.05 -8.93
N SER A 35 -8.05 -11.37 -7.69
CA SER A 35 -8.72 -12.45 -6.97
C SER A 35 -10.19 -12.14 -6.70
N SER A 36 -10.52 -10.86 -6.50
CA SER A 36 -11.86 -10.30 -6.36
C SER A 36 -11.83 -8.82 -6.73
N ILE A 37 -12.96 -8.30 -7.23
CA ILE A 37 -13.23 -6.86 -7.35
C ILE A 37 -14.42 -6.44 -6.47
N ASP A 38 -14.84 -7.27 -5.51
CA ASP A 38 -15.78 -6.90 -4.47
C ASP A 38 -15.04 -6.10 -3.39
N PRO A 39 -15.39 -4.84 -3.16
CA PRO A 39 -14.61 -3.95 -2.29
C PRO A 39 -14.50 -4.45 -0.84
N GLN A 40 -15.49 -5.18 -0.31
CA GLN A 40 -15.42 -5.74 1.03
C GLN A 40 -14.54 -7.01 1.11
N ILE A 41 -14.19 -7.64 -0.03
CA ILE A 41 -13.44 -8.90 -0.07
C ILE A 41 -12.02 -8.71 -0.63
N THR A 42 -11.84 -7.81 -1.61
CA THR A 42 -10.56 -7.64 -2.31
C THR A 42 -9.41 -7.28 -1.36
N THR A 43 -8.27 -7.95 -1.55
CA THR A 43 -7.04 -7.72 -0.77
C THR A 43 -5.82 -7.49 -1.66
N ASP A 44 -5.94 -7.70 -2.97
CA ASP A 44 -4.83 -7.52 -3.90
C ASP A 44 -4.86 -6.15 -4.61
N ILE A 45 -3.71 -5.74 -5.12
CA ILE A 45 -3.53 -4.46 -5.82
C ILE A 45 -4.39 -4.38 -7.07
N ALA A 46 -4.52 -5.48 -7.82
CA ALA A 46 -5.27 -5.50 -9.07
C ALA A 46 -6.76 -5.24 -8.84
N GLY A 47 -7.37 -5.94 -7.86
CA GLY A 47 -8.75 -5.70 -7.45
C GLY A 47 -8.95 -4.30 -6.92
N GLY A 48 -8.00 -3.84 -6.12
CA GLY A 48 -7.99 -2.49 -5.61
C GLY A 48 -7.96 -1.40 -6.68
N THR A 49 -7.21 -1.61 -7.77
CA THR A 49 -7.17 -0.67 -8.90
C THR A 49 -8.52 -0.61 -9.64
N VAL A 50 -9.23 -1.75 -9.74
CA VAL A 50 -10.60 -1.77 -10.29
C VAL A 50 -11.56 -1.01 -9.37
N ASP A 51 -11.48 -1.26 -8.05
CA ASP A 51 -12.34 -0.58 -7.07
C ASP A 51 -12.15 0.95 -7.08
N ASP A 52 -10.93 1.44 -7.22
CA ASP A 52 -10.65 2.88 -7.29
C ASP A 52 -11.31 3.58 -8.49
N LEU A 53 -11.70 2.82 -9.53
CA LEU A 53 -12.44 3.32 -10.67
C LEU A 53 -13.96 3.27 -10.46
N VAL A 54 -14.47 2.20 -9.84
CA VAL A 54 -15.93 1.98 -9.75
C VAL A 54 -16.55 2.38 -8.42
N MET A 55 -15.74 2.51 -7.36
CA MET A 55 -16.24 2.85 -6.02
C MET A 55 -15.66 4.17 -5.51
N GLU A 56 -16.46 4.89 -4.75
CA GLU A 56 -16.00 6.01 -3.92
C GLU A 56 -16.61 5.89 -2.54
N GLY A 57 -15.79 6.12 -1.50
CA GLY A 57 -16.17 6.07 -0.10
C GLY A 57 -16.61 7.43 0.46
N LEU A 58 -16.81 7.50 1.79
CA LEU A 58 -17.05 8.77 2.48
C LEU A 58 -15.90 9.75 2.20
N LEU A 59 -14.68 9.27 2.33
CA LEU A 59 -13.45 9.98 2.03
C LEU A 59 -12.70 9.25 0.92
N ARG A 60 -11.79 9.95 0.25
CA ARG A 60 -10.90 9.41 -0.79
C ARG A 60 -9.50 9.99 -0.63
N LYS A 61 -8.53 9.39 -1.28
CA LYS A 61 -7.18 9.98 -1.38
C LYS A 61 -7.14 11.06 -2.46
N ASP A 62 -6.32 12.09 -2.24
CA ASP A 62 -5.90 13.00 -3.30
C ASP A 62 -4.59 12.50 -3.94
N LYS A 63 -4.08 13.25 -4.92
CA LYS A 63 -2.81 12.94 -5.60
C LYS A 63 -1.58 12.92 -4.69
N ASN A 64 -1.66 13.48 -3.49
CA ASN A 64 -0.60 13.47 -2.50
C ASN A 64 -0.81 12.37 -1.44
N GLY A 65 -1.83 11.52 -1.63
CA GLY A 65 -2.21 10.48 -0.68
C GLY A 65 -2.96 10.98 0.56
N LYS A 66 -3.32 12.27 0.63
CA LYS A 66 -4.06 12.83 1.76
C LYS A 66 -5.54 12.47 1.66
N SER A 67 -6.16 12.22 2.81
CA SER A 67 -7.61 12.00 2.91
C SER A 67 -8.35 13.31 2.66
N VAL A 68 -9.25 13.30 1.70
CA VAL A 68 -10.08 14.44 1.28
C VAL A 68 -11.54 14.01 1.14
N ALA A 69 -12.44 14.98 1.03
CA ALA A 69 -13.86 14.76 0.83
C ALA A 69 -14.14 13.89 -0.41
N GLY A 70 -14.85 12.81 -0.21
CA GLY A 70 -15.43 11.94 -1.23
C GLY A 70 -16.94 12.14 -1.30
N LEU A 71 -17.72 11.08 -1.01
CA LEU A 71 -19.18 11.16 -0.91
C LEU A 71 -19.63 11.94 0.33
N ALA A 72 -18.81 12.03 1.41
CA ALA A 72 -19.01 13.01 2.46
C ALA A 72 -18.40 14.36 2.05
N GLU A 73 -19.15 15.46 2.22
CA GLU A 73 -18.65 16.81 1.97
C GLU A 73 -17.83 17.35 3.14
N LYS A 74 -18.11 16.90 4.36
CA LYS A 74 -17.39 17.24 5.59
C LYS A 74 -17.46 16.12 6.62
N TRP A 75 -16.52 16.13 7.53
CA TRP A 75 -16.46 15.26 8.69
C TRP A 75 -15.81 15.95 9.86
N GLU A 76 -16.18 15.56 11.05
CA GLU A 76 -15.59 16.03 12.30
C GLU A 76 -15.43 14.89 13.30
N SER A 77 -14.51 15.06 14.24
CA SER A 77 -14.35 14.18 15.39
C SER A 77 -14.49 14.94 16.71
N THR A 78 -14.93 14.26 17.75
CA THR A 78 -14.91 14.80 19.11
C THR A 78 -13.47 15.02 19.59
N PRO A 79 -13.21 15.93 20.54
CA PRO A 79 -11.86 16.22 21.02
C PRO A 79 -11.12 15.01 21.60
N ASP A 80 -11.86 14.03 22.12
CA ASP A 80 -11.30 12.76 22.60
C ASP A 80 -11.00 11.76 21.48
N GLY A 81 -11.37 12.07 20.23
CA GLY A 81 -11.14 11.22 19.06
C GLY A 81 -11.98 9.95 19.02
N LEU A 82 -12.96 9.80 19.90
CA LEU A 82 -13.78 8.58 20.02
C LEU A 82 -15.03 8.57 19.14
N LYS A 83 -15.49 9.73 18.71
CA LYS A 83 -16.70 9.83 17.88
C LYS A 83 -16.42 10.64 16.63
N TRP A 84 -16.83 10.10 15.49
CA TRP A 84 -16.68 10.72 14.17
C TRP A 84 -18.05 10.88 13.54
N THR A 85 -18.31 12.03 12.92
CA THR A 85 -19.53 12.32 12.21
C THR A 85 -19.23 12.69 10.77
N PHE A 86 -19.86 12.02 9.83
CA PHE A 86 -19.72 12.23 8.39
C PHE A 86 -21.02 12.76 7.81
N HIS A 87 -20.94 13.82 7.01
CA HIS A 87 -22.10 14.45 6.36
C HIS A 87 -22.01 14.23 4.85
N LEU A 88 -22.95 13.49 4.29
CA LEU A 88 -23.01 13.17 2.88
C LEU A 88 -23.43 14.38 2.05
N ARG A 89 -22.94 14.45 0.82
CA ARG A 89 -23.38 15.43 -0.18
C ARG A 89 -24.83 15.24 -0.56
N ASP A 90 -25.45 16.29 -1.09
CA ASP A 90 -26.78 16.23 -1.66
C ASP A 90 -26.79 15.51 -3.01
N GLY A 91 -27.89 14.79 -3.28
CA GLY A 91 -28.18 14.23 -4.61
C GLY A 91 -27.27 13.10 -5.08
N LEU A 92 -26.57 12.43 -4.16
CA LEU A 92 -25.73 11.26 -4.46
C LEU A 92 -26.56 10.13 -5.06
N LYS A 93 -26.01 9.49 -6.10
CA LYS A 93 -26.65 8.37 -6.80
C LYS A 93 -25.67 7.26 -7.13
N TRP A 94 -26.14 6.05 -6.99
CA TRP A 94 -25.55 4.89 -7.61
C TRP A 94 -25.67 4.94 -9.14
N SER A 95 -24.85 4.16 -9.84
CA SER A 95 -24.89 4.08 -11.31
C SER A 95 -26.23 3.65 -11.89
N ASN A 96 -27.04 2.89 -11.13
CA ASN A 96 -28.40 2.48 -11.50
C ASN A 96 -29.47 3.56 -11.19
N GLY A 97 -29.08 4.69 -10.60
CA GLY A 97 -29.96 5.80 -10.25
C GLY A 97 -30.53 5.76 -8.83
N ASP A 98 -30.36 4.68 -8.08
CA ASP A 98 -30.76 4.60 -6.68
C ASP A 98 -29.99 5.68 -5.85
N PRO A 99 -30.59 6.29 -4.82
CA PRO A 99 -29.90 7.24 -3.95
C PRO A 99 -28.82 6.52 -3.13
N ILE A 100 -27.67 7.21 -2.90
CA ILE A 100 -26.67 6.78 -1.92
C ILE A 100 -26.95 7.51 -0.61
N THR A 101 -27.06 6.76 0.49
CA THR A 101 -27.40 7.26 1.82
C THR A 101 -26.42 6.74 2.88
N ALA A 102 -26.51 7.25 4.10
CA ALA A 102 -25.73 6.75 5.24
C ALA A 102 -26.01 5.25 5.54
N LYS A 103 -27.18 4.72 5.14
CA LYS A 103 -27.51 3.30 5.28
C LYS A 103 -26.61 2.41 4.44
N ASP A 104 -26.25 2.85 3.21
CA ASP A 104 -25.39 2.10 2.33
C ASP A 104 -23.97 1.92 2.94
N PHE A 105 -23.47 2.93 3.64
CA PHE A 105 -22.19 2.83 4.37
C PHE A 105 -22.29 1.87 5.55
N ARG A 106 -23.34 1.98 6.36
CA ARG A 106 -23.57 1.03 7.46
C ARG A 106 -23.63 -0.41 6.94
N ALA A 107 -24.37 -0.63 5.86
CA ALA A 107 -24.51 -1.94 5.25
C ALA A 107 -23.17 -2.50 4.75
N GLY A 108 -22.39 -1.71 4.02
CA GLY A 108 -21.07 -2.11 3.51
C GLY A 108 -20.08 -2.44 4.62
N TRP A 109 -20.03 -1.62 5.67
CA TRP A 109 -19.12 -1.82 6.79
C TRP A 109 -19.50 -3.02 7.66
N LEU A 110 -20.79 -3.24 7.91
CA LEU A 110 -21.24 -4.44 8.60
C LEU A 110 -20.99 -5.70 7.77
N ARG A 111 -21.17 -5.63 6.44
CA ARG A 111 -20.80 -6.75 5.56
C ARG A 111 -19.31 -7.07 5.61
N ALA A 112 -18.43 -6.05 5.60
CA ALA A 112 -16.99 -6.25 5.75
C ALA A 112 -16.61 -6.86 7.11
N LEU A 113 -17.32 -6.50 8.17
CA LEU A 113 -17.15 -7.05 9.52
C LEU A 113 -17.79 -8.42 9.72
N ASP A 114 -18.78 -8.81 8.92
CA ASP A 114 -19.41 -10.11 9.05
C ASP A 114 -18.43 -11.23 8.68
N SER A 115 -18.19 -12.16 9.61
CA SER A 115 -17.28 -13.30 9.38
C SER A 115 -17.71 -14.21 8.22
N GLU A 116 -19.01 -14.24 7.86
CA GLU A 116 -19.50 -15.01 6.71
C GLU A 116 -19.06 -14.40 5.38
N THR A 117 -18.80 -13.09 5.34
CA THR A 117 -18.23 -12.41 4.16
C THR A 117 -16.77 -12.84 3.89
N LYS A 118 -16.07 -13.30 4.92
CA LYS A 118 -14.65 -13.72 4.84
C LYS A 118 -13.75 -12.59 4.32
N SER A 119 -14.04 -11.36 4.69
CA SER A 119 -13.21 -10.20 4.35
C SER A 119 -11.80 -10.35 4.91
N GLY A 120 -10.80 -10.33 4.05
CA GLY A 120 -9.39 -10.32 4.46
C GLY A 120 -8.96 -9.01 5.15
N ASN A 121 -9.80 -7.97 5.07
CA ASN A 121 -9.55 -6.64 5.61
C ASN A 121 -10.47 -6.28 6.79
N ALA A 122 -11.22 -7.22 7.35
CA ALA A 122 -12.13 -6.97 8.47
C ALA A 122 -11.43 -6.30 9.67
N ASN A 123 -10.17 -6.65 9.92
CA ASN A 123 -9.35 -6.06 10.98
C ASN A 123 -9.13 -4.55 10.85
N LEU A 124 -9.21 -3.99 9.64
CA LEU A 124 -9.13 -2.53 9.43
C LEU A 124 -10.34 -1.79 10.04
N LEU A 125 -11.48 -2.48 10.21
CA LEU A 125 -12.69 -1.92 10.83
C LEU A 125 -12.75 -2.19 12.36
N TYR A 126 -11.82 -2.93 12.95
CA TYR A 126 -11.80 -3.19 14.40
C TYR A 126 -11.63 -1.95 15.29
N PRO A 127 -11.09 -0.82 14.82
CA PRO A 127 -11.16 0.42 15.58
C PRO A 127 -12.60 0.90 15.87
N ILE A 128 -13.58 0.48 15.08
CA ILE A 128 -15.01 0.77 15.36
C ILE A 128 -15.46 -0.01 16.59
N LYS A 129 -16.15 0.65 17.51
CA LYS A 129 -16.65 0.04 18.74
C LYS A 129 -17.42 -1.25 18.43
N ASN A 130 -17.07 -2.32 19.14
CA ASN A 130 -17.62 -3.66 18.94
C ASN A 130 -17.38 -4.28 17.54
N GLY A 131 -16.53 -3.69 16.68
CA GLY A 131 -16.24 -4.21 15.35
C GLY A 131 -15.62 -5.60 15.39
N GLU A 132 -14.57 -5.80 16.20
CA GLU A 132 -13.96 -7.12 16.41
C GLU A 132 -14.94 -8.10 17.09
N ALA A 133 -15.68 -7.63 18.09
CA ALA A 133 -16.63 -8.48 18.80
C ALA A 133 -17.74 -9.00 17.86
N PHE A 134 -18.22 -8.16 16.93
CA PHE A 134 -19.19 -8.56 15.92
C PHE A 134 -18.58 -9.57 14.92
N ASN A 135 -17.37 -9.31 14.44
CA ASN A 135 -16.65 -10.25 13.56
C ASN A 135 -16.50 -11.62 14.21
N LEU A 136 -16.27 -11.66 15.52
CA LEU A 136 -16.17 -12.88 16.33
C LEU A 136 -17.54 -13.44 16.78
N LYS A 137 -18.67 -12.90 16.29
CA LYS A 137 -20.05 -13.32 16.63
C LYS A 137 -20.39 -13.21 18.12
N LYS A 138 -19.75 -12.28 18.85
CA LYS A 138 -19.98 -12.07 20.30
C LYS A 138 -21.10 -11.05 20.58
N VAL A 139 -21.39 -10.19 19.62
CA VAL A 139 -22.41 -9.14 19.69
C VAL A 139 -23.21 -9.08 18.39
N SER A 140 -24.36 -8.43 18.43
CA SER A 140 -25.21 -8.19 17.25
C SER A 140 -24.74 -6.99 16.43
N ALA A 141 -25.21 -6.87 15.18
CA ALA A 141 -24.89 -5.75 14.30
C ALA A 141 -25.36 -4.39 14.86
N ASP A 142 -26.41 -4.36 15.68
CA ASP A 142 -26.94 -3.12 16.27
C ASP A 142 -26.08 -2.60 17.44
N GLU A 143 -25.18 -3.42 17.97
CA GLU A 143 -24.24 -3.03 19.01
C GLU A 143 -22.91 -2.48 18.45
N VAL A 144 -22.70 -2.62 17.12
CA VAL A 144 -21.52 -2.04 16.46
C VAL A 144 -21.66 -0.52 16.42
N GLY A 145 -20.58 0.19 16.68
CA GLY A 145 -20.52 1.65 16.79
C GLY A 145 -20.75 2.40 15.47
N ILE A 146 -21.67 1.95 14.62
CA ILE A 146 -22.04 2.58 13.34
C ILE A 146 -23.51 2.97 13.39
N LYS A 147 -23.82 4.27 13.52
CA LYS A 147 -25.17 4.78 13.69
C LYS A 147 -25.57 5.68 12.53
N VAL A 148 -26.65 5.32 11.84
CA VAL A 148 -27.34 6.19 10.88
C VAL A 148 -28.21 7.16 11.67
N ILE A 149 -27.88 8.46 11.64
CA ILE A 149 -28.66 9.51 12.29
C ILE A 149 -29.82 9.90 11.39
N ASP A 150 -29.54 10.09 10.11
CA ASP A 150 -30.51 10.32 9.03
C ASP A 150 -29.89 9.84 7.70
N ASP A 151 -30.56 10.05 6.57
CA ASP A 151 -30.11 9.58 5.27
C ASP A 151 -28.75 10.19 4.83
N LYS A 152 -28.32 11.31 5.44
CA LYS A 152 -27.09 12.01 5.08
C LYS A 152 -26.05 12.05 6.20
N THR A 153 -26.35 11.56 7.39
CA THR A 153 -25.50 11.69 8.56
C THR A 153 -25.16 10.31 9.14
N LEU A 154 -23.88 9.96 9.09
CA LEU A 154 -23.33 8.75 9.69
C LEU A 154 -22.47 9.12 10.90
N GLU A 155 -22.81 8.60 12.08
CA GLU A 155 -22.01 8.72 13.30
C GLU A 155 -21.30 7.40 13.56
N VAL A 156 -19.99 7.47 13.86
CA VAL A 156 -19.15 6.31 14.16
C VAL A 156 -18.50 6.49 15.52
N THR A 157 -18.68 5.51 16.40
CA THR A 157 -18.00 5.46 17.71
C THR A 157 -16.86 4.46 17.63
N LEU A 158 -15.68 4.84 18.13
CA LEU A 158 -14.47 4.00 18.14
C LEU A 158 -14.25 3.36 19.51
N GLU A 159 -13.53 2.23 19.54
CA GLU A 159 -13.08 1.55 20.77
C GLU A 159 -12.03 2.39 21.52
N ALA A 160 -11.15 3.06 20.78
CA ALA A 160 -10.08 3.91 21.29
C ALA A 160 -9.86 5.07 20.33
N PRO A 161 -9.25 6.16 20.77
CA PRO A 161 -8.84 7.24 19.88
C PRO A 161 -8.00 6.69 18.73
N THR A 162 -8.39 6.98 17.50
CA THR A 162 -7.70 6.51 16.29
C THR A 162 -7.45 7.73 15.39
N PRO A 163 -6.32 8.42 15.57
CA PRO A 163 -6.02 9.68 14.88
C PRO A 163 -5.98 9.62 13.36
N TYR A 164 -5.80 8.41 12.82
CA TYR A 164 -5.74 8.08 11.40
C TYR A 164 -7.03 7.43 10.90
N PHE A 165 -8.15 7.59 11.61
CA PHE A 165 -9.41 6.96 11.22
C PHE A 165 -9.95 7.51 9.89
N ASP A 166 -9.76 8.80 9.61
CA ASP A 166 -10.05 9.40 8.30
C ASP A 166 -9.25 8.75 7.16
N ASP A 167 -8.04 8.27 7.44
CA ASP A 167 -7.25 7.51 6.49
C ASP A 167 -7.81 6.10 6.27
N LEU A 168 -8.18 5.41 7.35
CA LEU A 168 -8.81 4.10 7.28
C LEU A 168 -10.11 4.12 6.47
N VAL A 169 -10.93 5.15 6.63
CA VAL A 169 -12.21 5.32 5.92
C VAL A 169 -12.04 5.43 4.39
N THR A 170 -10.84 5.72 3.91
CA THR A 170 -10.56 5.70 2.46
C THR A 170 -10.33 4.30 1.89
N PHE A 171 -10.18 3.28 2.74
CA PHE A 171 -9.95 1.90 2.30
C PHE A 171 -11.20 1.26 1.70
N LYS A 172 -10.96 0.28 0.80
CA LYS A 172 -12.01 -0.43 0.07
C LYS A 172 -13.01 -1.13 0.97
N ALA A 173 -12.58 -1.68 2.09
CA ALA A 173 -13.47 -2.32 3.06
C ALA A 173 -14.51 -1.36 3.67
N TYR A 174 -14.28 -0.05 3.57
CA TYR A 174 -15.19 1.01 4.02
C TYR A 174 -16.13 1.54 2.92
N MET A 175 -16.14 0.94 1.72
CA MET A 175 -17.02 1.36 0.63
C MET A 175 -18.50 1.06 0.95
N PRO A 176 -19.43 1.86 0.40
CA PRO A 176 -20.85 1.62 0.59
C PRO A 176 -21.34 0.36 -0.13
N LEU A 177 -22.48 -0.16 0.28
CA LEU A 177 -23.18 -1.29 -0.32
C LEU A 177 -24.61 -0.88 -0.66
N ASN A 178 -25.03 -1.02 -1.91
CA ASN A 178 -26.45 -0.93 -2.28
C ASN A 178 -27.12 -2.25 -1.92
N GLU A 179 -27.83 -2.29 -0.78
CA GLU A 179 -28.47 -3.52 -0.28
C GLU A 179 -29.53 -4.08 -1.23
N LYS A 180 -30.26 -3.20 -1.94
CA LYS A 180 -31.27 -3.61 -2.92
C LYS A 180 -30.61 -4.36 -4.08
N PHE A 181 -29.61 -3.76 -4.71
CA PHE A 181 -28.85 -4.39 -5.81
C PHE A 181 -28.15 -5.67 -5.34
N TYR A 182 -27.53 -5.64 -4.16
CA TYR A 182 -26.92 -6.83 -3.56
C TYR A 182 -27.94 -7.96 -3.37
N GLY A 183 -29.13 -7.64 -2.87
CA GLY A 183 -30.24 -8.61 -2.71
C GLY A 183 -30.72 -9.22 -4.04
N GLU A 184 -30.64 -8.46 -5.14
CA GLU A 184 -30.99 -8.91 -6.49
C GLU A 184 -29.93 -9.86 -7.09
N VAL A 185 -28.63 -9.53 -6.93
CA VAL A 185 -27.52 -10.27 -7.59
C VAL A 185 -26.85 -11.31 -6.70
N LYS A 186 -26.93 -11.16 -5.38
CA LYS A 186 -26.41 -12.11 -4.37
C LYS A 186 -24.97 -12.55 -4.64
N ASP A 187 -24.77 -13.86 -4.82
CA ASP A 187 -23.46 -14.47 -5.02
C ASP A 187 -22.75 -14.01 -6.31
N LYS A 188 -23.45 -13.29 -7.20
CA LYS A 188 -22.85 -12.69 -8.40
C LYS A 188 -22.36 -11.25 -8.21
N TYR A 189 -22.53 -10.69 -7.01
CA TYR A 189 -22.11 -9.33 -6.71
C TYR A 189 -20.62 -9.14 -7.04
N PHE A 190 -20.32 -8.21 -7.93
CA PHE A 190 -18.97 -7.93 -8.46
C PHE A 190 -18.27 -9.13 -9.11
N MET A 191 -19.03 -10.08 -9.68
CA MET A 191 -18.47 -11.23 -10.41
C MET A 191 -18.47 -11.04 -11.93
N GLU A 192 -19.28 -10.13 -12.46
CA GLU A 192 -19.45 -9.83 -13.88
C GLU A 192 -19.69 -8.31 -14.05
N ALA A 193 -19.48 -7.77 -15.25
CA ALA A 193 -19.63 -6.34 -15.49
C ALA A 193 -21.07 -5.85 -15.21
N ASP A 194 -22.09 -6.61 -15.64
CA ASP A 194 -23.50 -6.31 -15.40
C ASP A 194 -23.99 -6.60 -13.96
N LYS A 195 -23.13 -7.20 -13.13
CA LYS A 195 -23.34 -7.45 -11.71
C LYS A 195 -22.49 -6.53 -10.84
N THR A 196 -21.89 -5.50 -11.44
CA THR A 196 -21.08 -4.49 -10.78
C THR A 196 -21.86 -3.17 -10.77
N ILE A 197 -22.02 -2.57 -9.59
CA ILE A 197 -22.64 -1.26 -9.40
C ILE A 197 -21.57 -0.25 -9.01
N SER A 198 -21.73 1.01 -9.41
CA SER A 198 -20.73 2.04 -9.16
C SER A 198 -21.27 3.19 -8.31
N SER A 199 -20.49 3.60 -7.30
CA SER A 199 -20.59 4.90 -6.61
C SER A 199 -19.51 5.87 -7.07
N GLY A 200 -18.54 5.39 -7.85
CA GLY A 200 -17.32 6.09 -8.27
C GLY A 200 -17.38 6.70 -9.67
N PRO A 201 -16.21 7.19 -10.14
CA PRO A 201 -16.10 7.97 -11.38
C PRO A 201 -16.37 7.19 -12.67
N TYR A 202 -16.27 5.85 -12.65
CA TYR A 202 -16.42 5.02 -13.84
C TYR A 202 -17.41 3.88 -13.65
N LEU A 203 -17.92 3.37 -14.77
CA LEU A 203 -18.75 2.17 -14.89
C LEU A 203 -17.91 1.06 -15.49
N LEU A 204 -17.93 -0.14 -14.93
CA LEU A 204 -17.39 -1.32 -15.57
C LEU A 204 -18.33 -1.77 -16.70
N LYS A 205 -17.88 -1.65 -17.95
CA LYS A 205 -18.67 -1.97 -19.16
C LYS A 205 -18.38 -3.36 -19.69
N GLU A 206 -17.13 -3.80 -19.60
CA GLU A 206 -16.70 -5.11 -20.09
C GLU A 206 -15.65 -5.70 -19.15
N TRP A 207 -15.76 -6.99 -18.91
CA TRP A 207 -14.76 -7.79 -18.22
C TRP A 207 -14.51 -9.08 -18.99
N VAL A 208 -13.39 -9.13 -19.68
CA VAL A 208 -12.89 -10.36 -20.33
C VAL A 208 -11.82 -10.97 -19.43
N ARG A 209 -12.15 -12.09 -18.83
CA ARG A 209 -11.27 -12.80 -17.88
C ARG A 209 -9.89 -13.05 -18.47
N ASN A 210 -8.85 -12.81 -17.65
CA ASN A 210 -7.44 -12.94 -18.02
C ASN A 210 -7.03 -12.12 -19.26
N SER A 211 -7.76 -11.04 -19.57
CA SER A 211 -7.49 -10.20 -20.73
C SER A 211 -7.61 -8.70 -20.40
N ARG A 212 -8.84 -8.23 -20.13
CA ARG A 212 -9.04 -6.79 -19.91
C ARG A 212 -10.32 -6.47 -19.15
N PHE A 213 -10.32 -5.27 -18.59
CA PHE A 213 -11.50 -4.54 -18.12
C PHE A 213 -11.64 -3.26 -18.93
N VAL A 214 -12.87 -2.89 -19.27
CA VAL A 214 -13.19 -1.63 -19.97
C VAL A 214 -14.11 -0.80 -19.11
N PHE A 215 -13.71 0.43 -18.85
CA PHE A 215 -14.45 1.38 -18.04
C PHE A 215 -14.84 2.59 -18.87
N GLU A 216 -16.05 3.08 -18.65
CA GLU A 216 -16.56 4.33 -19.19
C GLU A 216 -16.98 5.27 -18.07
N LYS A 217 -16.91 6.56 -18.31
CA LYS A 217 -17.28 7.60 -17.37
C LYS A 217 -18.70 7.40 -16.82
N ASN A 218 -18.87 7.52 -15.50
CA ASN A 218 -20.15 7.43 -14.84
C ASN A 218 -20.87 8.79 -14.84
N PRO A 219 -21.97 8.94 -15.61
CA PRO A 219 -22.71 10.21 -15.65
C PRO A 219 -23.42 10.55 -14.34
N ASN A 220 -23.68 9.55 -13.49
CA ASN A 220 -24.33 9.73 -12.20
C ASN A 220 -23.34 10.06 -11.05
N TYR A 221 -22.03 10.03 -11.35
CA TYR A 221 -21.03 10.37 -10.35
C TYR A 221 -21.14 11.86 -9.96
N TRP A 222 -21.12 12.15 -8.68
CA TRP A 222 -21.32 13.51 -8.16
C TRP A 222 -20.37 14.55 -8.74
N ASP A 223 -19.15 14.14 -9.08
CA ASP A 223 -18.11 15.00 -9.63
C ASP A 223 -17.74 14.66 -11.09
N ALA A 224 -18.70 14.11 -11.85
CA ALA A 224 -18.50 13.67 -13.23
C ALA A 224 -17.91 14.76 -14.15
N LYS A 225 -18.21 16.04 -13.88
CA LYS A 225 -17.69 17.17 -14.64
C LYS A 225 -16.16 17.31 -14.59
N ASN A 226 -15.53 16.84 -13.51
CA ASN A 226 -14.09 16.93 -13.29
C ASN A 226 -13.35 15.65 -13.71
N VAL A 227 -14.05 14.58 -14.05
CA VAL A 227 -13.45 13.37 -14.64
C VAL A 227 -13.13 13.66 -16.10
N LYS A 228 -11.84 13.67 -16.46
CA LYS A 228 -11.35 14.14 -17.77
C LYS A 228 -11.27 13.03 -18.82
N THR A 229 -10.99 11.79 -18.42
CA THR A 229 -10.85 10.64 -19.31
C THR A 229 -12.20 9.96 -19.52
N ASP A 230 -12.60 9.75 -20.78
CA ASP A 230 -13.89 9.13 -21.09
C ASP A 230 -13.87 7.61 -20.95
N LYS A 231 -12.71 6.99 -21.23
CA LYS A 231 -12.55 5.55 -21.27
C LYS A 231 -11.20 5.10 -20.71
N ILE A 232 -11.22 4.09 -19.84
CA ILE A 232 -10.03 3.45 -19.32
C ILE A 232 -10.08 1.97 -19.66
N VAL A 233 -8.95 1.42 -20.12
CA VAL A 233 -8.79 -0.01 -20.38
C VAL A 233 -7.68 -0.55 -19.48
N LEU A 234 -8.03 -1.40 -18.54
CA LEU A 234 -7.03 -2.15 -17.77
C LEU A 234 -6.75 -3.47 -18.50
N LYS A 235 -5.54 -3.63 -19.03
CA LYS A 235 -5.08 -4.84 -19.72
C LYS A 235 -4.28 -5.73 -18.80
N GLN A 236 -4.37 -7.03 -18.98
CA GLN A 236 -3.59 -7.99 -18.21
C GLN A 236 -2.43 -8.51 -19.07
N ILE A 237 -1.29 -7.88 -18.91
CA ILE A 237 -0.07 -8.17 -19.67
C ILE A 237 0.99 -8.67 -18.69
N ASP A 238 1.58 -9.83 -18.97
CA ASP A 238 2.65 -10.41 -18.15
C ASP A 238 3.78 -9.40 -17.95
N SER A 239 4.25 -9.29 -16.72
CA SER A 239 5.31 -8.37 -16.32
C SER A 239 6.62 -8.55 -17.11
N LYS A 240 6.90 -9.77 -17.62
CA LYS A 240 8.11 -10.06 -18.40
C LYS A 240 8.13 -9.35 -19.75
N VAL A 241 6.96 -9.06 -20.33
CA VAL A 241 6.82 -8.40 -21.64
C VAL A 241 6.26 -6.98 -21.54
N ALA A 242 6.10 -6.45 -20.32
CA ALA A 242 5.48 -5.16 -20.06
C ALA A 242 6.19 -4.00 -20.80
N GLY A 243 7.53 -3.94 -20.76
CA GLY A 243 8.32 -2.93 -21.45
C GLY A 243 8.17 -2.97 -22.99
N SER A 244 8.07 -4.16 -23.57
CA SER A 244 7.86 -4.32 -25.02
C SER A 244 6.47 -3.87 -25.44
N ASN A 245 5.43 -4.23 -24.67
CA ASN A 245 4.06 -3.81 -24.96
C ASN A 245 3.88 -2.29 -24.86
N PHE A 246 4.57 -1.64 -23.91
CA PHE A 246 4.62 -0.19 -23.81
C PHE A 246 5.24 0.45 -25.07
N LYS A 247 6.39 -0.05 -25.54
CA LYS A 247 7.04 0.44 -26.76
C LYS A 247 6.15 0.30 -28.00
N ASN A 248 5.39 -0.77 -28.08
CA ASN A 248 4.47 -1.03 -29.19
C ASN A 248 3.18 -0.17 -29.10
N GLY A 249 3.02 0.62 -28.03
CA GLY A 249 1.83 1.45 -27.82
C GLY A 249 0.58 0.64 -27.42
N GLU A 250 0.76 -0.58 -26.93
CA GLU A 250 -0.36 -1.40 -26.47
C GLU A 250 -0.91 -0.94 -25.12
N VAL A 251 -0.07 -0.32 -24.29
CA VAL A 251 -0.44 0.32 -23.02
C VAL A 251 0.26 1.67 -22.90
N ASP A 252 -0.41 2.60 -22.24
CA ASP A 252 0.10 3.94 -21.93
C ASP A 252 0.80 4.00 -20.59
N VAL A 253 0.48 3.07 -19.67
CA VAL A 253 1.07 2.98 -18.34
C VAL A 253 1.33 1.53 -17.97
N THR A 254 2.54 1.23 -17.51
CA THR A 254 2.88 -0.09 -16.99
C THR A 254 3.96 -0.03 -15.93
N ALA A 255 3.84 -0.86 -14.89
CA ALA A 255 4.95 -1.13 -13.98
C ALA A 255 5.99 -2.03 -14.70
N VAL A 256 7.26 -1.80 -14.44
CA VAL A 256 8.37 -2.55 -15.04
C VAL A 256 9.40 -2.97 -13.99
N SER A 257 10.13 -4.05 -14.29
CA SER A 257 11.28 -4.44 -13.49
C SER A 257 12.44 -3.46 -13.66
N PHE A 258 13.43 -3.57 -12.77
CA PHE A 258 14.67 -2.80 -12.89
C PHE A 258 15.33 -2.99 -14.25
N ASP A 259 15.50 -4.24 -14.69
CA ASP A 259 16.15 -4.56 -15.97
C ASP A 259 15.43 -3.94 -17.17
N GLN A 260 14.09 -4.04 -17.19
CA GLN A 260 13.29 -3.40 -18.25
C GLN A 260 13.38 -1.87 -18.22
N SER A 261 13.54 -1.27 -17.03
CA SER A 261 13.63 0.18 -16.89
C SER A 261 14.96 0.75 -17.40
N ASN A 262 16.04 -0.05 -17.45
CA ASN A 262 17.37 0.40 -17.89
C ASN A 262 17.37 0.97 -19.30
N GLU A 263 16.56 0.43 -20.20
CA GLU A 263 16.42 0.90 -21.58
C GLU A 263 15.79 2.30 -21.68
N PHE A 264 15.07 2.71 -20.62
CA PHE A 264 14.41 4.00 -20.51
C PHE A 264 15.13 4.97 -19.57
N LYS A 265 16.32 4.61 -19.08
CA LYS A 265 17.10 5.45 -18.17
C LYS A 265 17.38 6.82 -18.81
N GLY A 266 16.99 7.89 -18.11
CA GLY A 266 17.10 9.27 -18.59
C GLY A 266 16.04 9.72 -19.60
N LYS A 267 15.06 8.88 -19.91
CA LYS A 267 13.94 9.24 -20.78
C LYS A 267 12.72 9.70 -19.96
N PRO A 268 11.89 10.59 -20.50
CA PRO A 268 10.72 11.13 -19.80
C PRO A 268 9.64 10.07 -19.49
N GLU A 269 9.65 8.95 -20.19
CA GLU A 269 8.72 7.84 -20.00
C GLU A 269 8.99 7.10 -18.68
N LEU A 270 10.22 7.12 -18.16
CA LEU A 270 10.57 6.41 -16.93
C LEU A 270 10.23 7.26 -15.70
N VAL A 271 9.24 6.81 -14.95
CA VAL A 271 8.85 7.41 -13.68
C VAL A 271 9.26 6.48 -12.54
N GLN A 272 10.01 7.04 -11.57
CA GLN A 272 10.29 6.37 -10.30
C GLN A 272 9.38 6.94 -9.23
N ALA A 273 8.72 6.07 -8.48
CA ALA A 273 7.80 6.46 -7.41
C ALA A 273 8.25 5.83 -6.08
N ASN A 274 8.06 6.58 -5.00
CA ASN A 274 8.27 6.03 -3.66
C ASN A 274 7.26 4.91 -3.39
N ASP A 275 7.75 3.84 -2.79
CA ASP A 275 6.94 2.76 -2.26
C ASP A 275 7.04 2.81 -0.73
N GLY A 276 5.96 2.58 -0.02
CA GLY A 276 5.97 2.51 1.45
C GLY A 276 6.73 1.31 2.02
N GLY A 277 7.42 0.53 1.19
CA GLY A 277 8.17 -0.65 1.59
C GLY A 277 9.56 -0.32 2.12
N MET A 278 9.82 -0.69 3.37
CA MET A 278 11.13 -0.59 4.01
C MET A 278 11.77 -1.96 4.12
N TRP A 279 13.04 -2.07 3.70
CA TRP A 279 13.84 -3.28 3.84
C TRP A 279 14.84 -3.15 4.98
N TYR A 280 14.98 -4.19 5.78
CA TYR A 280 15.83 -4.20 6.96
C TYR A 280 16.24 -5.63 7.35
N LEU A 281 17.31 -5.74 8.13
CA LEU A 281 17.59 -6.95 8.91
C LEU A 281 16.76 -6.91 10.18
N LEU A 282 15.97 -7.94 10.39
CA LEU A 282 15.21 -8.15 11.61
C LEU A 282 15.98 -9.09 12.54
N PHE A 283 16.25 -8.64 13.74
CA PHE A 283 16.93 -9.42 14.77
C PHE A 283 15.94 -10.12 15.68
N ASN A 284 16.19 -11.38 16.00
CA ASN A 284 15.51 -12.05 17.11
C ASN A 284 16.22 -11.65 18.41
N THR A 285 15.60 -10.76 19.19
CA THR A 285 16.21 -10.20 20.40
C THR A 285 16.26 -11.18 21.57
N ASN A 286 15.72 -12.39 21.43
CA ASN A 286 15.87 -13.47 22.42
C ASN A 286 17.13 -14.31 22.22
N VAL A 287 17.85 -14.12 21.11
CA VAL A 287 19.02 -14.93 20.75
C VAL A 287 20.31 -14.20 21.14
N LYS A 288 21.18 -14.84 21.91
CA LYS A 288 22.53 -14.30 22.19
C LYS A 288 23.43 -14.39 20.96
N PRO A 289 24.25 -13.35 20.70
CA PRO A 289 24.38 -12.07 21.40
C PRO A 289 23.45 -10.96 20.83
N LEU A 290 22.43 -11.30 20.00
CA LEU A 290 21.53 -10.32 19.39
C LEU A 290 20.56 -9.66 20.38
N ASN A 291 20.45 -10.20 21.62
CA ASN A 291 19.75 -9.53 22.73
C ASN A 291 20.46 -8.23 23.16
N ASN A 292 21.75 -8.08 22.88
CA ASN A 292 22.54 -6.90 23.23
C ASN A 292 22.44 -5.81 22.16
N ALA A 293 22.01 -4.61 22.54
CA ALA A 293 21.83 -3.49 21.62
C ALA A 293 23.15 -3.05 20.95
N LYS A 294 24.30 -3.09 21.66
CA LYS A 294 25.60 -2.75 21.09
C LYS A 294 25.98 -3.70 19.96
N VAL A 295 25.68 -4.99 20.11
CA VAL A 295 25.91 -6.00 19.06
C VAL A 295 25.06 -5.71 17.83
N ARG A 296 23.76 -5.44 18.01
CA ARG A 296 22.88 -5.10 16.89
C ARG A 296 23.32 -3.80 16.20
N LYS A 297 23.72 -2.79 16.97
CA LYS A 297 24.22 -1.51 16.45
C LYS A 297 25.53 -1.71 15.69
N ALA A 298 26.44 -2.54 16.17
CA ALA A 298 27.68 -2.90 15.48
C ALA A 298 27.39 -3.55 14.11
N ILE A 299 26.46 -4.49 14.04
CA ILE A 299 26.03 -5.12 12.78
C ILE A 299 25.48 -4.06 11.83
N SER A 300 24.61 -3.16 12.28
CA SER A 300 24.06 -2.09 11.45
C SER A 300 25.14 -1.15 10.92
N MET A 301 26.07 -0.70 11.77
CA MET A 301 27.13 0.24 11.40
C MET A 301 28.22 -0.38 10.51
N ALA A 302 28.29 -1.70 10.43
CA ALA A 302 29.21 -2.41 9.56
C ALA A 302 28.71 -2.58 8.10
N ILE A 303 27.45 -2.23 7.83
CA ILE A 303 26.83 -2.35 6.51
C ILE A 303 26.78 -0.97 5.85
N ASN A 304 27.47 -0.79 4.72
CA ASN A 304 27.41 0.44 3.93
C ASN A 304 26.14 0.45 3.05
N THR A 305 25.03 0.92 3.61
CA THR A 305 23.73 0.97 2.91
C THR A 305 23.77 1.88 1.68
N LYS A 306 24.56 2.95 1.71
CA LYS A 306 24.76 3.81 0.54
C LYS A 306 25.42 3.04 -0.61
N GLU A 307 26.47 2.28 -0.32
CA GLU A 307 27.14 1.45 -1.33
C GLU A 307 26.25 0.31 -1.83
N LEU A 308 25.45 -0.31 -0.94
CA LEU A 308 24.44 -1.28 -1.32
C LEU A 308 23.48 -0.70 -2.37
N VAL A 309 22.92 0.48 -2.10
CA VAL A 309 21.96 1.13 -3.00
C VAL A 309 22.64 1.58 -4.31
N GLU A 310 23.76 2.30 -4.23
CA GLU A 310 24.39 2.95 -5.39
C GLU A 310 25.10 1.97 -6.32
N LYS A 311 25.81 0.97 -5.77
CA LYS A 311 26.65 0.06 -6.56
C LYS A 311 26.05 -1.32 -6.77
N THR A 312 25.43 -1.88 -5.72
CA THR A 312 24.91 -3.25 -5.79
C THR A 312 23.52 -3.28 -6.40
N LEU A 313 22.69 -2.30 -6.05
CA LEU A 313 21.31 -2.17 -6.55
C LEU A 313 21.18 -1.09 -7.65
N ASP A 314 22.28 -0.54 -8.16
CA ASP A 314 22.35 0.45 -9.25
C ASP A 314 21.32 1.60 -9.12
N ASN A 315 21.18 2.15 -7.90
CA ASN A 315 20.19 3.16 -7.56
C ASN A 315 18.74 2.73 -7.84
N SER A 316 18.49 1.41 -7.84
CA SER A 316 17.14 0.90 -8.02
C SER A 316 16.25 1.15 -6.79
N GLU A 317 16.85 1.41 -5.66
CA GLU A 317 16.20 1.65 -4.38
C GLU A 317 16.64 3.00 -3.80
N LYS A 318 16.02 3.44 -2.72
CA LYS A 318 16.32 4.74 -2.09
C LYS A 318 17.04 4.55 -0.77
N ASN A 319 18.19 5.22 -0.64
CA ASN A 319 18.86 5.30 0.65
C ASN A 319 18.07 6.15 1.63
N VAL A 320 18.04 5.78 2.91
CA VAL A 320 17.18 6.39 3.95
C VAL A 320 17.97 6.75 5.20
N LYS A 321 17.42 7.68 5.99
CA LYS A 321 17.96 8.12 7.28
C LYS A 321 17.02 7.87 8.46
N SER A 322 15.82 7.32 8.21
CA SER A 322 14.79 6.99 9.20
C SER A 322 14.14 5.65 8.87
N PHE A 323 13.49 5.02 9.84
CA PHE A 323 12.73 3.80 9.58
C PHE A 323 11.38 4.12 8.92
N VAL A 324 10.73 5.21 9.30
CA VAL A 324 9.56 5.68 8.57
C VAL A 324 10.02 6.16 7.19
N PRO A 325 9.48 5.62 6.08
CA PRO A 325 9.90 6.00 4.73
C PRO A 325 9.46 7.41 4.36
N SER A 326 10.13 7.98 3.36
CA SER A 326 9.65 9.22 2.74
C SER A 326 8.33 8.98 1.99
N GLY A 327 7.49 10.00 1.94
CA GLY A 327 6.14 9.95 1.39
C GLY A 327 5.06 9.65 2.45
N ILE A 328 5.43 9.57 3.73
CA ILE A 328 4.50 9.38 4.84
C ILE A 328 4.34 10.70 5.59
N GLY A 329 3.22 11.35 5.34
CA GLY A 329 2.83 12.58 6.04
C GLY A 329 2.18 12.29 7.39
N ILE A 330 2.05 13.34 8.19
CA ILE A 330 1.26 13.33 9.42
C ILE A 330 0.46 14.64 9.51
N LYS A 331 -0.78 14.54 9.94
CA LYS A 331 -1.62 15.72 10.17
C LYS A 331 -0.93 16.71 11.10
N GLY A 332 -0.86 17.98 10.69
CA GLY A 332 -0.23 19.07 11.45
C GLY A 332 1.25 19.31 11.12
N LEU A 333 1.87 18.51 10.25
CA LEU A 333 3.15 18.82 9.64
C LEU A 333 2.95 19.25 8.17
N GLU A 334 3.77 20.22 7.74
CA GLU A 334 3.81 20.63 6.32
C GLU A 334 4.65 19.69 5.48
N LYS A 335 5.65 19.09 6.11
CA LYS A 335 6.59 18.16 5.49
C LYS A 335 6.25 16.71 5.84
N ASP A 336 6.87 15.84 5.09
CA ASP A 336 6.96 14.43 5.32
C ASP A 336 7.64 14.13 6.68
N PHE A 337 7.15 13.13 7.41
CA PHE A 337 7.68 12.79 8.73
C PHE A 337 9.19 12.47 8.68
N ALA A 338 9.64 11.75 7.66
CA ALA A 338 11.06 11.43 7.50
C ALA A 338 11.95 12.66 7.29
N GLU A 339 11.41 13.80 6.84
CA GLU A 339 12.13 15.07 6.74
C GLU A 339 12.22 15.79 8.09
N GLU A 340 11.23 15.64 8.95
CA GLU A 340 11.15 16.26 10.27
C GLU A 340 11.98 15.50 11.34
N VAL A 341 12.30 14.22 11.12
CA VAL A 341 13.09 13.45 12.07
C VAL A 341 14.52 13.99 12.15
N PRO A 342 14.95 14.55 13.30
CA PRO A 342 16.28 15.11 13.46
C PRO A 342 17.38 14.05 13.56
N THR A 343 17.02 12.82 13.90
CA THR A 343 17.96 11.74 14.18
C THR A 343 18.08 10.81 12.99
N SER A 344 19.30 10.55 12.58
CA SER A 344 19.60 9.58 11.53
C SER A 344 19.82 8.21 12.13
N LEU A 345 19.47 7.17 11.38
CA LEU A 345 19.86 5.79 11.66
C LEU A 345 21.38 5.69 11.84
N PRO A 346 21.89 4.64 12.53
CA PRO A 346 23.33 4.45 12.69
C PRO A 346 24.04 4.45 11.32
N GLY A 347 24.93 5.42 11.11
CA GLY A 347 25.69 5.54 9.86
C GLY A 347 26.77 4.48 9.75
N TYR A 348 27.24 4.22 8.52
CA TYR A 348 28.37 3.32 8.28
C TYR A 348 29.64 3.82 8.97
N ASN A 349 30.14 3.04 9.92
CA ASN A 349 31.39 3.30 10.64
C ASN A 349 31.97 1.97 11.18
N PRO A 350 32.79 1.26 10.39
CA PRO A 350 33.31 -0.05 10.76
C PRO A 350 34.23 -0.02 11.98
N GLU A 351 34.95 1.05 12.23
CA GLU A 351 35.85 1.14 13.39
C GLU A 351 35.06 1.25 14.70
N GLU A 352 34.02 2.06 14.72
CA GLU A 352 33.13 2.13 15.89
C GLU A 352 32.33 0.83 16.06
N ALA A 353 31.93 0.21 14.93
CA ALA A 353 31.24 -1.08 14.94
C ALA A 353 32.08 -2.18 15.61
N LYS A 354 33.41 -2.25 15.35
CA LYS A 354 34.32 -3.19 16.01
C LYS A 354 34.35 -3.01 17.53
N LYS A 355 34.40 -1.75 17.99
CA LYS A 355 34.40 -1.44 19.44
C LYS A 355 33.10 -1.87 20.09
N LEU A 356 31.97 -1.50 19.50
CA LEU A 356 30.65 -1.86 20.00
C LEU A 356 30.45 -3.39 20.03
N LEU A 357 30.92 -4.11 19.01
CA LEU A 357 30.87 -5.57 18.98
C LEU A 357 31.67 -6.16 20.13
N ALA A 358 32.91 -5.71 20.34
CA ALA A 358 33.76 -6.20 21.42
C ALA A 358 33.16 -5.92 22.81
N GLU A 359 32.61 -4.73 23.02
CA GLU A 359 31.90 -4.36 24.26
C GLU A 359 30.67 -5.24 24.48
N GLY A 360 29.81 -5.38 23.46
CA GLY A 360 28.59 -6.17 23.57
C GLY A 360 28.86 -7.65 23.81
N LEU A 361 29.87 -8.23 23.16
CA LEU A 361 30.30 -9.61 23.42
C LEU A 361 30.80 -9.79 24.86
N LYS A 362 31.58 -8.83 25.36
CA LYS A 362 32.07 -8.83 26.74
C LYS A 362 30.90 -8.79 27.76
N GLU A 363 29.89 -7.94 27.50
CA GLU A 363 28.68 -7.84 28.32
C GLU A 363 27.90 -9.16 28.35
N GLU A 364 27.87 -9.91 27.24
CA GLU A 364 27.23 -11.21 27.12
C GLU A 364 28.12 -12.38 27.64
N GLY A 365 29.36 -12.10 28.12
CA GLY A 365 30.30 -13.11 28.57
C GLY A 365 30.86 -13.98 27.45
N MET A 366 30.88 -13.49 26.22
CA MET A 366 31.29 -14.21 25.01
C MET A 366 32.68 -13.76 24.56
N GLN A 367 33.54 -14.69 24.19
CA GLN A 367 34.89 -14.38 23.67
C GLN A 367 34.89 -14.13 22.17
N GLN A 368 33.91 -14.69 21.45
CA GLN A 368 33.79 -14.56 20.01
C GLN A 368 32.32 -14.55 19.59
N PHE A 369 32.05 -13.95 18.43
CA PHE A 369 30.71 -13.97 17.85
C PHE A 369 30.38 -15.38 17.37
N PRO A 370 29.19 -15.93 17.70
CA PRO A 370 28.81 -17.28 17.29
C PRO A 370 28.44 -17.31 15.80
N SER A 371 28.32 -18.51 15.26
CA SER A 371 27.75 -18.68 13.91
C SER A 371 26.26 -18.32 13.93
N ILE A 372 25.86 -17.34 13.14
CA ILE A 372 24.48 -16.83 12.99
C ILE A 372 23.98 -17.13 11.58
N GLU A 373 22.74 -17.57 11.48
CA GLU A 373 22.03 -17.77 10.22
C GLU A 373 21.30 -16.50 9.80
N LEU A 374 21.49 -16.05 8.53
CA LEU A 374 20.68 -15.04 7.87
C LEU A 374 19.68 -15.73 6.94
N VAL A 375 18.41 -15.72 7.32
CA VAL A 375 17.31 -16.27 6.54
C VAL A 375 16.78 -15.22 5.57
N PHE A 376 16.59 -15.58 4.30
CA PHE A 376 16.00 -14.68 3.30
C PHE A 376 15.13 -15.45 2.31
N GLY A 377 14.22 -14.74 1.64
CA GLY A 377 13.36 -15.33 0.61
C GLY A 377 14.08 -15.55 -0.72
N ASP A 378 13.48 -16.32 -1.61
CA ASP A 378 13.99 -16.74 -2.93
C ASP A 378 13.86 -15.68 -4.04
N GLY A 379 13.52 -14.44 -3.71
CA GLY A 379 13.44 -13.32 -4.65
C GLY A 379 14.81 -12.97 -5.27
N ALA A 380 14.82 -12.51 -6.52
CA ALA A 380 16.05 -12.24 -7.27
C ALA A 380 17.03 -11.30 -6.54
N ASN A 381 16.57 -10.19 -5.99
CA ASN A 381 17.43 -9.22 -5.31
C ASN A 381 17.81 -9.64 -3.88
N THR A 382 17.03 -10.52 -3.24
CA THR A 382 17.27 -10.90 -1.83
C THR A 382 18.59 -11.64 -1.65
N LYS A 383 18.98 -12.46 -2.62
CA LYS A 383 20.27 -13.15 -2.63
C LYS A 383 21.42 -12.16 -2.71
N VAL A 384 21.39 -11.25 -3.68
CA VAL A 384 22.45 -10.24 -3.88
C VAL A 384 22.59 -9.35 -2.64
N ILE A 385 21.48 -8.91 -2.05
CA ILE A 385 21.47 -8.14 -0.80
C ILE A 385 22.11 -8.94 0.33
N SER A 386 21.74 -10.22 0.49
CA SER A 386 22.25 -11.07 1.56
C SER A 386 23.74 -11.37 1.43
N GLU A 387 24.22 -11.58 0.20
CA GLU A 387 25.66 -11.76 -0.10
C GLU A 387 26.45 -10.48 0.19
N PHE A 388 25.92 -9.30 -0.15
CA PHE A 388 26.53 -8.01 0.19
C PHE A 388 26.65 -7.82 1.71
N ILE A 389 25.58 -8.16 2.46
CA ILE A 389 25.57 -8.09 3.93
C ILE A 389 26.61 -9.04 4.52
N GLN A 390 26.66 -10.29 4.08
CA GLN A 390 27.64 -11.28 4.53
C GLN A 390 29.07 -10.79 4.30
N ALA A 391 29.37 -10.30 3.09
CA ALA A 391 30.68 -9.76 2.75
C ALA A 391 31.05 -8.54 3.62
N SER A 392 30.09 -7.62 3.84
CA SER A 392 30.29 -6.44 4.68
C SER A 392 30.64 -6.81 6.11
N LEU A 393 29.90 -7.74 6.71
CA LEU A 393 30.12 -8.20 8.09
C LEU A 393 31.44 -8.94 8.23
N LYS A 394 31.80 -9.79 7.26
CA LYS A 394 33.06 -10.51 7.24
C LYS A 394 34.25 -9.56 7.15
N ASN A 395 34.20 -8.60 6.22
CA ASN A 395 35.28 -7.66 5.99
C ASN A 395 35.45 -6.65 7.13
N ASN A 396 34.35 -6.16 7.68
CA ASN A 396 34.36 -5.06 8.64
C ASN A 396 34.44 -5.53 10.09
N LEU A 397 33.86 -6.68 10.43
CA LEU A 397 33.77 -7.19 11.81
C LEU A 397 34.45 -8.56 12.00
N GLY A 398 34.84 -9.24 10.93
CA GLY A 398 35.39 -10.62 11.01
C GLY A 398 34.33 -11.67 11.37
N ILE A 399 33.04 -11.34 11.28
CA ILE A 399 31.95 -12.28 11.56
C ILE A 399 31.35 -12.80 10.26
N ASP A 400 30.93 -14.07 10.26
CA ASP A 400 30.42 -14.73 9.05
C ASP A 400 28.99 -15.22 9.30
N PHE A 401 28.01 -14.62 8.61
CA PHE A 401 26.63 -15.08 8.63
C PHE A 401 26.44 -16.21 7.63
N LYS A 402 25.83 -17.30 8.07
CA LYS A 402 25.43 -18.39 7.16
C LYS A 402 24.18 -17.99 6.39
N LEU A 403 24.27 -17.96 5.09
CA LEU A 403 23.15 -17.63 4.21
C LEU A 403 22.17 -18.82 4.07
N SER A 404 20.90 -18.59 4.33
CA SER A 404 19.84 -19.59 4.24
C SER A 404 18.69 -19.05 3.40
N VAL A 405 18.55 -19.55 2.18
CA VAL A 405 17.44 -19.22 1.29
C VAL A 405 16.28 -20.16 1.56
N VAL A 406 15.08 -19.59 1.65
CA VAL A 406 13.82 -20.33 1.81
C VAL A 406 12.74 -19.73 0.92
N GLU A 407 11.67 -20.51 0.63
CA GLU A 407 10.51 -19.94 -0.05
C GLU A 407 9.90 -18.77 0.73
N GLY A 408 9.32 -17.78 0.01
CA GLY A 408 8.75 -16.60 0.61
C GLY A 408 7.70 -16.90 1.69
N LYS A 409 6.84 -17.91 1.47
CA LYS A 409 5.84 -18.36 2.46
C LYS A 409 6.49 -18.97 3.71
N GLU A 410 7.52 -19.77 3.54
CA GLU A 410 8.28 -20.37 4.65
C GLU A 410 8.97 -19.29 5.48
N ARG A 411 9.59 -18.29 4.84
CA ARG A 411 10.20 -17.14 5.53
C ARG A 411 9.18 -16.42 6.43
N VAL A 412 7.96 -16.19 5.90
CA VAL A 412 6.88 -15.55 6.67
C VAL A 412 6.49 -16.41 7.88
N GLN A 413 6.40 -17.73 7.72
CA GLN A 413 6.09 -18.63 8.85
C GLN A 413 7.20 -18.66 9.89
N LYS A 414 8.46 -18.79 9.45
CA LYS A 414 9.63 -18.74 10.35
C LYS A 414 9.64 -17.44 11.18
N THR A 415 9.37 -16.30 10.55
CA THR A 415 9.30 -15.00 11.26
C THR A 415 8.12 -14.92 12.23
N LYS A 416 6.93 -15.40 11.85
CA LYS A 416 5.77 -15.46 12.76
C LYS A 416 6.02 -16.33 13.99
N GLN A 417 6.73 -17.44 13.81
CA GLN A 417 7.07 -18.38 14.87
C GLN A 417 8.35 -17.99 15.63
N ARG A 418 9.04 -16.90 15.22
CA ARG A 418 10.36 -16.50 15.75
C ARG A 418 11.44 -17.60 15.64
N ASN A 419 11.29 -18.47 14.64
CA ASN A 419 12.24 -19.55 14.35
C ASN A 419 13.30 -19.07 13.35
N TYR A 420 14.11 -18.09 13.77
CA TYR A 420 15.22 -17.50 13.02
C TYR A 420 16.13 -16.76 14.01
N GLN A 421 17.36 -16.46 13.62
CA GLN A 421 18.28 -15.61 14.37
C GLN A 421 18.30 -14.19 13.77
N VAL A 422 18.60 -14.07 12.49
CA VAL A 422 18.48 -12.83 11.69
C VAL A 422 17.72 -13.15 10.41
N THR A 423 16.86 -12.27 9.97
CA THR A 423 16.18 -12.42 8.66
C THR A 423 16.18 -11.13 7.87
N LEU A 424 16.37 -11.24 6.55
CA LEU A 424 16.08 -10.13 5.63
C LEU A 424 14.57 -9.97 5.52
N HIS A 425 14.06 -8.86 5.99
CA HIS A 425 12.63 -8.60 6.14
C HIS A 425 12.25 -7.28 5.49
N ASN A 426 10.96 -7.12 5.22
CA ASN A 426 10.40 -5.87 4.75
C ASN A 426 9.04 -5.61 5.41
N TRP A 427 8.69 -4.34 5.51
CA TRP A 427 7.38 -3.87 5.91
C TRP A 427 6.88 -2.81 4.93
N THR A 428 5.62 -2.88 4.57
CA THR A 428 4.91 -1.82 3.86
C THR A 428 3.78 -1.35 4.76
N GLY A 429 3.66 -0.05 4.97
CA GLY A 429 2.62 0.50 5.83
C GLY A 429 1.21 0.15 5.35
N ASP A 430 0.28 0.02 6.29
CA ASP A 430 -1.12 -0.27 5.98
C ASP A 430 -1.91 1.01 5.68
N PHE A 431 -1.48 2.16 6.22
CA PHE A 431 -2.11 3.47 6.06
C PHE A 431 -1.07 4.60 6.14
N LEU A 432 -1.43 5.81 5.69
CA LEU A 432 -0.53 6.97 5.60
C LEU A 432 -0.40 7.70 6.95
N ASP A 433 0.17 7.01 7.94
CA ASP A 433 0.57 7.61 9.22
C ASP A 433 1.86 6.92 9.70
N PRO A 434 2.83 7.65 10.28
CA PRO A 434 4.09 7.06 10.76
C PRO A 434 3.90 5.90 11.74
N ILE A 435 2.79 5.89 12.48
CA ILE A 435 2.53 4.86 13.50
C ILE A 435 2.41 3.46 12.91
N THR A 436 2.04 3.29 11.63
CA THR A 436 1.99 1.98 10.97
C THR A 436 3.36 1.29 10.85
N TYR A 437 4.44 2.07 10.96
CA TYR A 437 5.83 1.58 11.04
C TYR A 437 6.30 1.50 12.48
N LEU A 438 6.02 2.53 13.26
CA LEU A 438 6.57 2.67 14.60
C LEU A 438 5.94 1.72 15.61
N ASP A 439 4.67 1.38 15.49
CA ASP A 439 4.03 0.44 16.42
C ASP A 439 4.46 -1.03 16.24
N LEU A 440 5.24 -1.34 15.20
CA LEU A 440 5.83 -2.68 15.00
C LEU A 440 6.74 -3.12 16.16
N PHE A 441 7.25 -2.18 16.95
CA PHE A 441 8.15 -2.47 18.08
C PHE A 441 7.47 -2.33 19.44
N ASP A 442 6.15 -2.05 19.50
CA ASP A 442 5.35 -2.21 20.71
C ASP A 442 5.39 -3.68 21.14
N SER A 443 5.71 -3.91 22.40
CA SER A 443 5.83 -5.26 22.97
C SER A 443 4.56 -6.11 22.85
N LYS A 444 3.40 -5.48 22.68
CA LYS A 444 2.08 -6.12 22.51
C LYS A 444 1.67 -6.29 21.04
N ASN A 445 2.40 -5.68 20.10
CA ASN A 445 2.04 -5.77 18.70
C ASN A 445 2.32 -7.16 18.14
N ALA A 446 1.32 -7.79 17.53
CA ALA A 446 1.46 -9.11 16.91
C ALA A 446 2.49 -9.14 15.76
N ASN A 447 2.84 -7.99 15.17
CA ASN A 447 3.87 -7.85 14.16
C ASN A 447 5.26 -7.53 14.72
N ASN A 448 5.42 -7.44 16.05
CA ASN A 448 6.72 -7.40 16.69
C ASN A 448 7.41 -8.77 16.59
N ARG A 449 7.89 -9.09 15.39
CA ARG A 449 8.46 -10.40 15.06
C ARG A 449 9.82 -10.65 15.72
N GLY A 450 10.55 -9.57 16.07
CA GLY A 450 11.83 -9.64 16.76
C GLY A 450 11.72 -9.84 18.28
N ASP A 451 10.52 -9.79 18.82
CA ASP A 451 10.23 -9.82 20.27
C ASP A 451 10.95 -8.72 21.08
N TYR A 452 11.15 -7.56 20.43
CA TYR A 452 11.75 -6.40 21.08
C TYR A 452 10.86 -5.89 22.21
N LYS A 453 11.47 -5.48 23.33
CA LYS A 453 10.76 -5.00 24.52
C LYS A 453 11.45 -3.78 25.09
N ASN A 454 10.70 -2.68 25.17
CA ASN A 454 11.15 -1.44 25.78
C ASN A 454 9.94 -0.70 26.36
N ALA A 455 9.84 -0.61 27.69
CA ALA A 455 8.69 -0.01 28.37
C ALA A 455 8.51 1.48 28.01
N LYS A 456 9.60 2.22 27.78
CA LYS A 456 9.52 3.62 27.33
C LYS A 456 8.94 3.71 25.92
N TYR A 457 9.33 2.78 25.04
CA TYR A 457 8.79 2.70 23.69
C TYR A 457 7.28 2.41 23.71
N ASP A 458 6.85 1.43 24.51
CA ASP A 458 5.43 1.06 24.66
C ASP A 458 4.58 2.24 25.13
N GLU A 459 5.06 3.05 26.09
CA GLU A 459 4.37 4.25 26.54
C GLU A 459 4.31 5.36 25.46
N LEU A 460 5.36 5.48 24.62
CA LEU A 460 5.36 6.40 23.49
C LEU A 460 4.34 5.99 22.42
N VAL A 461 4.25 4.68 22.11
CA VAL A 461 3.23 4.15 21.19
C VAL A 461 1.83 4.46 21.72
N LYS A 462 1.58 4.16 23.01
CA LYS A 462 0.32 4.48 23.65
C LYS A 462 -0.01 5.98 23.57
N THR A 463 0.97 6.86 23.84
CA THR A 463 0.82 8.31 23.75
C THR A 463 0.44 8.73 22.33
N ALA A 464 1.17 8.25 21.32
CA ALA A 464 0.92 8.59 19.93
C ALA A 464 -0.43 8.10 19.41
N LYS A 465 -0.95 7.00 19.97
CA LYS A 465 -2.26 6.42 19.59
C LYS A 465 -3.43 7.01 20.39
N SER A 466 -3.18 7.69 21.52
CA SER A 466 -4.24 8.18 22.42
C SER A 466 -4.83 9.54 22.07
N THR A 467 -4.28 10.27 21.09
CA THR A 467 -4.72 11.63 20.73
C THR A 467 -4.48 11.94 19.27
N ALA A 468 -5.29 12.82 18.70
CA ALA A 468 -5.07 13.39 17.37
C ALA A 468 -4.20 14.68 17.38
N ASP A 469 -3.84 15.20 18.56
CA ASP A 469 -3.04 16.43 18.66
C ASP A 469 -1.61 16.21 18.14
N PRO A 470 -1.21 16.84 17.04
CA PRO A 470 0.13 16.68 16.48
C PRO A 470 1.23 17.19 17.42
N LYS A 471 0.93 18.14 18.33
CA LYS A 471 1.89 18.63 19.33
C LYS A 471 2.27 17.56 20.35
N VAL A 472 1.45 16.55 20.53
CA VAL A 472 1.70 15.40 21.40
C VAL A 472 2.24 14.21 20.59
N ARG A 473 1.62 13.91 19.45
CA ARG A 473 1.96 12.73 18.63
C ARG A 473 3.34 12.82 18.01
N VAL A 474 3.64 13.96 17.37
CA VAL A 474 4.90 14.12 16.62
C VAL A 474 6.12 13.97 17.51
N PRO A 475 6.24 14.65 18.67
CA PRO A 475 7.37 14.43 19.58
C PRO A 475 7.49 12.98 20.06
N ALA A 476 6.37 12.31 20.35
CA ALA A 476 6.39 10.91 20.77
C ALA A 476 6.94 10.00 19.66
N MET A 477 6.53 10.19 18.41
CA MET A 477 7.02 9.41 17.27
C MET A 477 8.48 9.71 16.92
N ILE A 478 8.93 10.96 17.06
CA ILE A 478 10.35 11.31 16.91
C ILE A 478 11.21 10.62 17.97
N GLU A 479 10.74 10.56 19.23
CA GLU A 479 11.47 9.84 20.28
C GLU A 479 11.48 8.31 20.04
N MET A 480 10.41 7.74 19.45
CA MET A 480 10.42 6.34 19.00
C MET A 480 11.50 6.07 17.95
N GLU A 481 11.62 6.91 16.91
CA GLU A 481 12.69 6.80 15.91
C GLU A 481 14.09 6.87 16.54
N LYS A 482 14.27 7.75 17.52
CA LYS A 482 15.52 7.85 18.27
C LYS A 482 15.85 6.56 19.00
N ILE A 483 14.88 5.96 19.70
CA ILE A 483 15.08 4.67 20.38
C ILE A 483 15.43 3.57 19.38
N ILE A 484 14.76 3.51 18.20
CA ILE A 484 15.11 2.58 17.13
C ILE A 484 16.57 2.78 16.69
N SER A 485 17.02 4.01 16.55
CA SER A 485 18.41 4.34 16.16
C SER A 485 19.44 3.98 17.24
N GLU A 486 19.08 4.10 18.51
CA GLU A 486 19.97 3.80 19.65
C GLU A 486 20.05 2.31 19.96
N GLU A 487 18.91 1.61 20.00
CA GLU A 487 18.81 0.21 20.40
C GLU A 487 18.80 -0.79 19.25
N VAL A 488 18.58 -0.30 18.04
CA VAL A 488 18.66 -1.05 16.76
C VAL A 488 17.91 -2.39 16.85
N PRO A 489 16.59 -2.41 17.10
CA PRO A 489 15.81 -3.64 16.99
C PRO A 489 15.84 -4.22 15.57
N ILE A 490 16.13 -3.37 14.58
CA ILE A 490 16.32 -3.70 13.17
C ILE A 490 17.51 -2.91 12.61
N ALA A 491 18.20 -3.45 11.60
CA ALA A 491 19.15 -2.67 10.81
C ALA A 491 18.49 -2.29 9.48
N VAL A 492 18.11 -1.02 9.36
CA VAL A 492 17.42 -0.49 8.17
C VAL A 492 18.40 -0.44 6.99
N LEU A 493 17.98 -0.89 5.83
CA LEU A 493 18.81 -0.98 4.62
C LEU A 493 18.44 0.09 3.59
N PHE A 494 17.17 0.12 3.16
CA PHE A 494 16.69 1.06 2.13
C PHE A 494 15.16 1.08 2.08
N GLN A 495 14.63 2.13 1.42
CA GLN A 495 13.24 2.21 1.00
C GLN A 495 13.12 1.68 -0.43
N ARG A 496 12.15 0.79 -0.65
CA ARG A 496 11.82 0.27 -1.98
C ARG A 496 11.30 1.37 -2.89
N GLN A 497 11.67 1.29 -4.17
CA GLN A 497 11.10 2.14 -5.22
C GLN A 497 10.38 1.29 -6.27
N LYS A 498 9.30 1.84 -6.80
CA LYS A 498 8.58 1.31 -7.96
C LYS A 498 9.00 2.06 -9.22
N ARG A 499 8.94 1.37 -10.35
CA ARG A 499 9.24 1.94 -11.66
C ARG A 499 8.09 1.72 -12.59
N TYR A 500 7.77 2.79 -13.31
CA TYR A 500 6.70 2.79 -14.28
C TYR A 500 7.20 3.36 -15.59
N LEU A 501 6.70 2.82 -16.70
CA LEU A 501 6.73 3.49 -17.98
C LEU A 501 5.38 4.16 -18.18
N VAL A 502 5.43 5.44 -18.46
CA VAL A 502 4.26 6.31 -18.65
C VAL A 502 4.40 7.03 -19.98
N ASN A 503 3.40 6.89 -20.85
CA ASN A 503 3.31 7.69 -22.05
C ASN A 503 3.35 9.18 -21.66
N PRO A 504 4.29 9.99 -22.19
CA PRO A 504 4.41 11.40 -21.82
C PRO A 504 3.15 12.25 -22.08
N GLU A 505 2.23 11.76 -22.90
CA GLU A 505 0.92 12.39 -23.13
C GLU A 505 -0.08 12.12 -21.99
N VAL A 506 0.13 11.09 -21.16
CA VAL A 506 -0.68 10.86 -19.95
C VAL A 506 -0.31 11.88 -18.90
N LYS A 507 -1.27 12.68 -18.48
CA LYS A 507 -1.13 13.75 -17.48
C LYS A 507 -1.90 13.42 -16.21
N ASP A 508 -1.49 14.03 -15.10
CA ASP A 508 -2.14 13.96 -13.79
C ASP A 508 -2.31 12.52 -13.22
N ILE A 509 -1.53 11.55 -13.74
CA ILE A 509 -1.40 10.25 -13.09
C ILE A 509 -0.46 10.37 -11.89
N THR A 510 -0.83 9.77 -10.78
CA THR A 510 0.00 9.75 -9.57
C THR A 510 0.12 8.32 -9.06
N PHE A 511 1.30 8.00 -8.51
CA PHE A 511 1.62 6.71 -7.93
C PHE A 511 1.60 6.85 -6.41
N LEU A 512 0.82 6.02 -5.75
CA LEU A 512 0.64 6.07 -4.30
C LEU A 512 1.68 5.19 -3.60
N SER A 513 2.20 5.69 -2.48
CA SER A 513 3.14 4.93 -1.64
C SER A 513 2.44 3.80 -0.89
N ILE A 514 1.20 4.02 -0.44
CA ILE A 514 0.39 3.10 0.37
C ILE A 514 -1.08 3.17 -0.08
N GLY A 515 -1.81 2.09 0.09
CA GLY A 515 -3.27 2.01 -0.06
C GLY A 515 -3.77 1.70 -1.46
N GLY A 516 -3.00 1.97 -2.48
CA GLY A 516 -3.29 1.70 -3.88
C GLY A 516 -2.01 1.76 -4.70
N GLU A 517 -2.08 1.49 -5.99
CA GLU A 517 -0.92 1.67 -6.86
C GLU A 517 -0.98 3.00 -7.59
N TYR A 518 -2.18 3.39 -8.01
CA TYR A 518 -2.41 4.55 -8.86
C TYR A 518 -3.49 5.45 -8.27
N PHE A 519 -3.37 6.74 -8.55
CA PHE A 519 -4.48 7.67 -8.48
C PHE A 519 -4.90 8.01 -9.91
N LEU A 520 -5.99 7.38 -10.37
CA LEU A 520 -6.39 7.36 -11.79
C LEU A 520 -7.49 8.37 -12.14
N ARG A 521 -8.22 8.89 -11.16
CA ARG A 521 -9.40 9.72 -11.35
C ARG A 521 -9.16 10.97 -12.18
N ASP A 522 -8.04 11.66 -11.92
CA ASP A 522 -7.72 12.97 -12.50
C ASP A 522 -6.88 12.86 -13.77
N MET A 523 -6.42 11.65 -14.12
CA MET A 523 -5.57 11.45 -15.29
C MET A 523 -6.30 11.73 -16.60
N TYR A 524 -5.55 12.18 -17.62
CA TYR A 524 -6.07 12.43 -18.96
C TYR A 524 -4.97 12.39 -20.00
N MET A 525 -5.36 12.18 -21.27
CA MET A 525 -4.45 12.36 -22.41
C MET A 525 -4.28 13.85 -22.70
N GLY A 526 -3.06 14.35 -22.59
CA GLY A 526 -2.68 15.68 -23.06
C GLY A 526 -2.75 15.74 -24.59
N LYS A 527 -2.99 16.92 -25.13
CA LYS A 527 -2.96 17.19 -26.58
C LYS A 527 -1.51 17.40 -27.04
#